data_94f269d775a049606ffae3cfa021026d
#
_entry.id   94f269d775a049606ffae3cfa021026d
#
_cell.length_a   1.000
_cell.length_b   1.000
_cell.length_c   1.000
_cell.angle_alpha   90.00
_cell.angle_beta   90.00
_cell.angle_gamma   90.00
#
_symmetry.space_group_name_H-M   'P 1'
#
loop_
_entity.id
_entity.type
_entity.pdbx_description
1 polymer ?
#
loop_
_entity_poly.entity_id
_entity_poly.type
_entity_poly.pdbx_seq_one_letter_code
_entity_poly.pdbx_strand_id
1 'polypeptide(L)'
;MNSTYVQLAIAAAARHQLDPALVCAIVEQESAWKPWAIRFEPAFFAKYVAPLFAICKIEPATNTEAYSRAISWGLMQVMGQTARERGFAGKFLSELCDPATGLDAGCDLFAHKLAIVEGKIERALALWNGGANPEYPTQVLARVASYAALPAKS
;
A
#
# COMPACT_ATOMS: atom_id res chain seq x y z
N MET A 1 16.87 8.82 -6.01
CA MET A 1 15.65 8.89 -5.18
C MET A 1 15.12 10.32 -5.26
N ASN A 2 13.83 10.51 -5.54
CA ASN A 2 13.25 11.86 -5.61
C ASN A 2 13.00 12.38 -4.19
N SER A 3 13.68 13.46 -3.80
CA SER A 3 13.57 14.05 -2.46
C SER A 3 12.13 14.47 -2.09
N THR A 4 11.34 14.89 -3.08
CA THR A 4 9.92 15.25 -2.89
C THR A 4 9.09 14.05 -2.42
N TYR A 5 9.29 12.86 -3.00
CA TYR A 5 8.53 11.67 -2.59
C TYR A 5 8.92 11.20 -1.19
N VAL A 6 10.19 11.34 -0.82
CA VAL A 6 10.64 11.05 0.55
C VAL A 6 9.98 11.99 1.56
N GLN A 7 9.87 13.29 1.27
CA GLN A 7 9.18 14.23 2.14
C GLN A 7 7.69 13.92 2.27
N LEU A 8 7.03 13.52 1.18
CA LEU A 8 5.64 13.06 1.22
C LEU A 8 5.47 11.78 2.06
N ALA A 9 6.41 10.84 1.95
CA ALA A 9 6.41 9.61 2.76
C ALA A 9 6.59 9.91 4.26
N ILE A 10 7.50 10.83 4.62
CA ILE A 10 7.68 11.29 6.01
C ILE A 10 6.38 11.91 6.53
N ALA A 11 5.76 12.80 5.75
CA ALA A 11 4.52 13.46 6.15
C ALA A 11 3.36 12.47 6.30
N ALA A 12 3.24 11.48 5.42
CA ALA A 12 2.23 10.43 5.53
C ALA A 12 2.49 9.52 6.75
N ALA A 13 3.75 9.11 6.97
CA ALA A 13 4.13 8.32 8.13
C ALA A 13 3.76 9.03 9.44
N ALA A 14 4.03 10.34 9.56
CA ALA A 14 3.69 11.13 10.74
C ALA A 14 2.18 11.15 10.99
N ARG A 15 1.35 11.37 9.95
CA ARG A 15 -0.12 11.37 10.09
C ARG A 15 -0.67 10.05 10.64
N HIS A 16 -0.07 8.93 10.23
CA HIS A 16 -0.49 7.59 10.62
C HIS A 16 0.34 6.98 11.75
N GLN A 17 1.17 7.79 12.43
CA GLN A 17 2.00 7.37 13.55
C GLN A 17 2.92 6.17 13.22
N LEU A 18 3.48 6.15 12.02
CA LEU A 18 4.43 5.16 11.57
C LEU A 18 5.86 5.68 11.62
N ASP A 19 6.84 4.78 11.64
CA ASP A 19 8.24 5.12 11.46
C ASP A 19 8.50 5.53 9.99
N PRO A 20 8.97 6.76 9.71
CA PRO A 20 9.26 7.21 8.35
C PRO A 20 10.29 6.34 7.63
N ALA A 21 11.30 5.82 8.35
CA ALA A 21 12.30 4.94 7.75
C ALA A 21 11.69 3.62 7.28
N LEU A 22 10.76 3.08 8.06
CA LEU A 22 10.02 1.87 7.69
C LEU A 22 9.11 2.10 6.47
N VAL A 23 8.39 3.23 6.42
CA VAL A 23 7.54 3.59 5.26
C VAL A 23 8.38 3.74 4.00
N CYS A 24 9.52 4.44 4.07
CA CYS A 24 10.44 4.58 2.93
C CYS A 24 10.99 3.21 2.46
N ALA A 25 11.32 2.32 3.38
CA ALA A 25 11.79 0.97 3.08
C ALA A 25 10.71 0.13 2.37
N ILE A 26 9.44 0.26 2.77
CA ILE A 26 8.30 -0.38 2.09
C ILE A 26 8.17 0.17 0.67
N VAL A 27 8.17 1.50 0.49
CA VAL A 27 8.07 2.15 -0.84
C VAL A 27 9.18 1.68 -1.77
N GLU A 28 10.42 1.61 -1.28
CA GLU A 28 11.54 1.12 -2.07
C GLU A 28 11.36 -0.33 -2.49
N GLN A 29 10.89 -1.19 -1.58
CA GLN A 29 10.61 -2.60 -1.86
C GLN A 29 9.49 -2.79 -2.87
N GLU A 30 8.40 -2.02 -2.76
CA GLU A 30 7.19 -2.19 -3.57
C GLU A 30 7.32 -1.64 -4.98
N SER A 31 7.88 -0.45 -5.13
CA SER A 31 7.86 0.27 -6.40
C SER A 31 9.22 0.80 -6.86
N ALA A 32 10.28 0.67 -6.05
CA ALA A 32 11.53 1.38 -6.26
C ALA A 32 11.29 2.90 -6.51
N TRP A 33 10.38 3.50 -5.75
CA TRP A 33 9.98 4.90 -5.83
C TRP A 33 9.34 5.32 -7.16
N LYS A 34 8.69 4.38 -7.88
CA LYS A 34 7.96 4.66 -9.13
C LYS A 34 6.48 4.91 -8.84
N PRO A 35 5.99 6.16 -8.86
CA PRO A 35 4.62 6.47 -8.46
C PRO A 35 3.57 5.88 -9.42
N TRP A 36 3.93 5.66 -10.66
CA TRP A 36 3.07 5.08 -11.71
C TRP A 36 3.22 3.56 -11.84
N ALA A 37 3.84 2.90 -10.85
CA ALA A 37 3.89 1.44 -10.83
C ALA A 37 2.47 0.90 -10.62
N ILE A 38 2.05 0.01 -11.52
CA ILE A 38 0.78 -0.72 -11.42
C ILE A 38 1.00 -2.18 -11.74
N ARG A 39 0.26 -3.09 -11.09
CA ARG A 39 0.31 -4.52 -11.39
C ARG A 39 -1.07 -5.13 -11.24
N PHE A 40 -1.58 -5.70 -12.34
CA PHE A 40 -2.81 -6.47 -12.30
C PHE A 40 -2.57 -7.87 -11.73
N GLU A 41 -3.45 -8.30 -10.83
CA GLU A 41 -3.38 -9.57 -10.12
C GLU A 41 -4.54 -10.49 -10.57
N PRO A 42 -4.36 -11.29 -11.63
CA PRO A 42 -5.47 -12.08 -12.20
C PRO A 42 -6.04 -13.12 -11.23
N ALA A 43 -5.20 -13.74 -10.41
CA ALA A 43 -5.66 -14.70 -9.39
C ALA A 43 -6.49 -14.01 -8.30
N PHE A 44 -6.11 -12.80 -7.89
CA PHE A 44 -6.88 -12.00 -6.95
C PHE A 44 -8.22 -11.57 -7.56
N PHE A 45 -8.22 -11.12 -8.83
CA PHE A 45 -9.45 -10.80 -9.55
C PHE A 45 -10.43 -11.97 -9.54
N ALA A 46 -9.97 -13.14 -9.99
CA ALA A 46 -10.83 -14.33 -10.10
C ALA A 46 -11.40 -14.78 -8.73
N LYS A 47 -10.58 -14.68 -7.68
CA LYS A 47 -10.96 -15.19 -6.35
C LYS A 47 -11.83 -14.21 -5.56
N TYR A 48 -11.55 -12.91 -5.61
CA TYR A 48 -12.14 -11.93 -4.71
C TYR A 48 -13.02 -10.88 -5.39
N VAL A 49 -12.65 -10.43 -6.60
CA VAL A 49 -13.36 -9.33 -7.25
C VAL A 49 -14.49 -9.82 -8.15
N ALA A 50 -14.24 -10.81 -9.00
CA ALA A 50 -15.23 -11.30 -9.94
C ALA A 50 -16.50 -11.82 -9.27
N PRO A 51 -16.46 -12.57 -8.14
CA PRO A 51 -17.67 -12.97 -7.42
C PRO A 51 -18.48 -11.78 -6.89
N LEU A 52 -17.81 -10.72 -6.38
CA LEU A 52 -18.49 -9.52 -5.90
C LEU A 52 -19.13 -8.74 -7.05
N PHE A 53 -18.46 -8.67 -8.19
CA PHE A 53 -18.98 -8.01 -9.40
C PHE A 53 -20.21 -8.75 -9.94
N ALA A 54 -20.17 -10.09 -10.00
CA ALA A 54 -21.26 -10.92 -10.47
C ALA A 54 -22.56 -10.77 -9.66
N ILE A 55 -22.45 -10.44 -8.36
CA ILE A 55 -23.61 -10.21 -7.47
C ILE A 55 -23.90 -8.72 -7.22
N CYS A 56 -23.39 -7.83 -8.09
CA CYS A 56 -23.58 -6.38 -8.02
C CYS A 56 -23.19 -5.74 -6.67
N LYS A 57 -22.18 -6.27 -6.01
CA LYS A 57 -21.62 -5.70 -4.75
C LYS A 57 -20.41 -4.80 -4.99
N ILE A 58 -20.16 -4.37 -6.22
CA ILE A 58 -19.12 -3.39 -6.57
C ILE A 58 -19.82 -2.12 -7.07
N GLU A 59 -19.48 -1.00 -6.45
CA GLU A 59 -19.95 0.31 -6.88
C GLU A 59 -18.75 1.23 -7.20
N PRO A 60 -18.77 1.94 -8.33
CA PRO A 60 -19.75 1.80 -9.42
C PRO A 60 -19.63 0.44 -10.14
N ALA A 61 -20.76 -0.12 -10.58
CA ALA A 61 -20.82 -1.45 -11.23
C ALA A 61 -20.28 -1.40 -12.66
N THR A 62 -19.02 -1.05 -12.84
CA THR A 62 -18.33 -0.97 -14.15
C THR A 62 -17.19 -1.97 -14.23
N ASN A 63 -16.90 -2.45 -15.44
CA ASN A 63 -15.71 -3.27 -15.69
C ASN A 63 -14.43 -2.56 -15.26
N THR A 64 -14.32 -1.24 -15.51
CA THR A 64 -13.16 -0.45 -15.11
C THR A 64 -12.93 -0.50 -13.61
N GLU A 65 -13.96 -0.28 -12.80
CA GLU A 65 -13.86 -0.37 -11.34
C GLU A 65 -13.49 -1.80 -10.92
N ALA A 66 -14.17 -2.82 -11.47
CA ALA A 66 -13.90 -4.22 -11.13
C ALA A 66 -12.44 -4.61 -11.41
N TYR A 67 -11.92 -4.34 -12.60
CA TYR A 67 -10.50 -4.62 -12.90
C TYR A 67 -9.56 -3.79 -12.06
N SER A 68 -9.86 -2.50 -11.83
CA SER A 68 -9.04 -1.60 -11.02
C SER A 68 -8.91 -2.07 -9.56
N ARG A 69 -9.92 -2.74 -9.02
CA ARG A 69 -9.88 -3.35 -7.67
C ARG A 69 -8.87 -4.48 -7.55
N ALA A 70 -8.52 -5.14 -8.64
CA ALA A 70 -7.50 -6.18 -8.69
C ALA A 70 -6.13 -5.68 -9.18
N ILE A 71 -5.90 -4.38 -9.16
CA ILE A 71 -4.59 -3.77 -9.47
C ILE A 71 -3.96 -3.26 -8.19
N SER A 72 -2.67 -3.51 -8.02
CA SER A 72 -1.81 -2.84 -7.04
C SER A 72 -1.34 -1.51 -7.61
N TRP A 73 -1.45 -0.42 -6.83
CA TRP A 73 -1.30 0.94 -7.30
C TRP A 73 -0.17 1.69 -6.58
N GLY A 74 0.61 2.42 -7.36
CA GLY A 74 1.46 3.51 -6.90
C GLY A 74 2.66 3.11 -6.04
N LEU A 75 3.13 4.06 -5.25
CA LEU A 75 4.37 3.94 -4.48
C LEU A 75 4.37 2.77 -3.49
N MET A 76 3.26 2.53 -2.81
CA MET A 76 3.12 1.46 -1.82
C MET A 76 2.41 0.22 -2.36
N GLN A 77 2.11 0.15 -3.66
CA GLN A 77 1.43 -0.99 -4.30
C GLN A 77 0.15 -1.42 -3.55
N VAL A 78 -0.68 -0.42 -3.21
CA VAL A 78 -1.95 -0.65 -2.52
C VAL A 78 -2.93 -1.34 -3.45
N MET A 79 -3.46 -2.49 -3.04
CA MET A 79 -4.49 -3.21 -3.80
C MET A 79 -5.79 -2.40 -3.83
N GLY A 80 -6.35 -2.19 -5.04
CA GLY A 80 -7.55 -1.36 -5.22
C GLY A 80 -8.75 -1.83 -4.40
N GLN A 81 -9.00 -3.13 -4.31
CA GLN A 81 -10.05 -3.68 -3.46
C GLN A 81 -9.86 -3.31 -1.99
N THR A 82 -8.64 -3.47 -1.48
CA THR A 82 -8.32 -3.14 -0.10
C THR A 82 -8.45 -1.64 0.17
N ALA A 83 -8.05 -0.79 -0.79
CA ALA A 83 -8.26 0.65 -0.68
C ALA A 83 -9.76 1.00 -0.53
N ARG A 84 -10.63 0.41 -1.36
CA ARG A 84 -12.09 0.60 -1.24
C ARG A 84 -12.64 0.11 0.11
N GLU A 85 -12.21 -1.06 0.57
CA GLU A 85 -12.59 -1.60 1.89
C GLU A 85 -12.14 -0.72 3.05
N ARG A 86 -11.03 0.00 2.89
CA ARG A 86 -10.53 0.99 3.84
C ARG A 86 -11.18 2.36 3.70
N GLY A 87 -12.15 2.53 2.79
CA GLY A 87 -12.89 3.78 2.63
C GLY A 87 -12.27 4.78 1.65
N PHE A 88 -11.35 4.34 0.79
CA PHE A 88 -10.83 5.22 -0.27
C PHE A 88 -11.96 5.69 -1.19
N ALA A 89 -12.28 6.99 -1.13
CA ALA A 89 -13.42 7.61 -1.81
C ALA A 89 -13.06 8.32 -3.12
N GLY A 90 -11.80 8.27 -3.56
CA GLY A 90 -11.38 8.82 -4.85
C GLY A 90 -12.26 8.28 -5.99
N LYS A 91 -12.59 9.14 -6.96
CA LYS A 91 -13.45 8.75 -8.09
C LYS A 91 -12.88 7.58 -8.87
N PHE A 92 -11.56 7.57 -9.05
CA PHE A 92 -10.84 6.51 -9.76
C PHE A 92 -9.75 5.92 -8.88
N LEU A 93 -9.59 4.60 -8.90
CA LEU A 93 -8.51 3.92 -8.17
C LEU A 93 -7.10 4.30 -8.68
N SER A 94 -6.99 4.78 -9.92
CA SER A 94 -5.73 5.33 -10.46
C SER A 94 -5.22 6.58 -9.72
N GLU A 95 -6.07 7.27 -8.95
CA GLU A 95 -5.65 8.36 -8.07
C GLU A 95 -4.65 7.92 -6.99
N LEU A 96 -4.59 6.61 -6.68
CA LEU A 96 -3.55 6.02 -5.82
C LEU A 96 -2.13 6.10 -6.43
N CYS A 97 -2.00 6.43 -7.72
CA CYS A 97 -0.72 6.74 -8.36
C CYS A 97 -0.23 8.17 -8.04
N ASP A 98 -1.12 9.08 -7.60
CA ASP A 98 -0.68 10.35 -7.04
C ASP A 98 0.14 10.07 -5.78
N PRO A 99 1.39 10.58 -5.68
CA PRO A 99 2.28 10.23 -4.58
C PRO A 99 1.72 10.54 -3.19
N ALA A 100 1.04 11.68 -3.01
CA ALA A 100 0.51 12.06 -1.71
C ALA A 100 -0.68 11.16 -1.33
N THR A 101 -1.59 10.95 -2.27
CA THR A 101 -2.79 10.11 -2.10
C THR A 101 -2.43 8.65 -1.86
N GLY A 102 -1.52 8.09 -2.67
CA GLY A 102 -1.10 6.69 -2.56
C GLY A 102 -0.33 6.40 -1.28
N LEU A 103 0.52 7.34 -0.84
CA LEU A 103 1.25 7.21 0.42
C LEU A 103 0.31 7.30 1.63
N ASP A 104 -0.67 8.20 1.60
CA ASP A 104 -1.64 8.32 2.68
C ASP A 104 -2.49 7.05 2.83
N ALA A 105 -3.05 6.55 1.73
CA ALA A 105 -3.81 5.30 1.72
C ALA A 105 -2.97 4.08 2.15
N GLY A 106 -1.71 4.02 1.70
CA GLY A 106 -0.78 2.95 2.06
C GLY A 106 -0.40 2.97 3.53
N CYS A 107 -0.13 4.16 4.09
CA CYS A 107 0.18 4.33 5.50
C CYS A 107 -1.03 4.00 6.40
N ASP A 108 -2.26 4.42 6.03
CA ASP A 108 -3.48 4.02 6.75
C ASP A 108 -3.62 2.49 6.79
N LEU A 109 -3.48 1.84 5.64
CA LEU A 109 -3.58 0.38 5.55
C LEU A 109 -2.49 -0.31 6.38
N PHE A 110 -1.24 0.17 6.33
CA PHE A 110 -0.15 -0.44 7.09
C PHE A 110 -0.31 -0.24 8.60
N ALA A 111 -0.73 0.95 9.03
CA ALA A 111 -1.05 1.23 10.43
C ALA A 111 -2.16 0.30 10.95
N HIS A 112 -3.20 0.08 10.14
CA HIS A 112 -4.26 -0.89 10.47
C HIS A 112 -3.71 -2.32 10.63
N LYS A 113 -2.87 -2.79 9.68
CA LYS A 113 -2.24 -4.12 9.78
C LYS A 113 -1.34 -4.23 11.00
N LEU A 114 -0.60 -3.17 11.34
CA LEU A 114 0.26 -3.11 12.51
C LEU A 114 -0.55 -3.23 13.81
N ALA A 115 -1.71 -2.57 13.87
CA ALA A 115 -2.62 -2.67 15.02
C ALA A 115 -3.19 -4.10 15.20
N ILE A 116 -3.57 -4.77 14.11
CA ILE A 116 -4.06 -6.18 14.15
C ILE A 116 -3.03 -7.12 14.79
N VAL A 117 -1.74 -6.86 14.57
CA VAL A 117 -0.66 -7.71 15.09
C VAL A 117 0.02 -7.14 16.34
N GLU A 118 -0.66 -6.25 17.06
CA GLU A 118 -0.19 -5.68 18.33
C GLU A 118 1.19 -5.01 18.23
N GLY A 119 1.44 -4.29 17.12
CA GLY A 119 2.69 -3.56 16.89
C GLY A 119 3.87 -4.43 16.41
N LYS A 120 3.68 -5.71 16.14
CA LYS A 120 4.75 -6.63 15.69
C LYS A 120 5.08 -6.38 14.22
N ILE A 121 6.12 -5.58 13.93
CA ILE A 121 6.47 -5.10 12.60
C ILE A 121 6.64 -6.24 11.58
N GLU A 122 7.41 -7.28 11.91
CA GLU A 122 7.63 -8.42 11.00
C GLU A 122 6.32 -9.10 10.60
N ARG A 123 5.39 -9.25 11.54
CA ARG A 123 4.06 -9.81 11.28
C ARG A 123 3.22 -8.87 10.41
N ALA A 124 3.29 -7.57 10.65
CA ALA A 124 2.60 -6.57 9.81
C ALA A 124 3.11 -6.60 8.37
N LEU A 125 4.41 -6.71 8.17
CA LEU A 125 5.04 -6.85 6.86
C LEU A 125 4.64 -8.16 6.17
N ALA A 126 4.57 -9.27 6.88
CA ALA A 126 4.07 -10.54 6.35
C ALA A 126 2.60 -10.43 5.91
N LEU A 127 1.75 -9.76 6.71
CA LEU A 127 0.36 -9.47 6.34
C LEU A 127 0.26 -8.50 5.16
N TRP A 128 1.19 -7.56 5.05
CA TRP A 128 1.25 -6.62 3.93
C TRP A 128 1.43 -7.34 2.61
N ASN A 129 2.40 -8.24 2.55
CA ASN A 129 2.71 -9.06 1.37
C ASN A 129 1.69 -10.20 1.12
N GLY A 130 0.70 -10.39 1.98
CA GLY A 130 -0.27 -11.48 1.87
C GLY A 130 0.32 -12.88 2.07
N GLY A 131 1.52 -12.99 2.66
CA GLY A 131 2.23 -14.24 2.88
C GLY A 131 2.85 -14.86 1.63
N ALA A 132 2.83 -14.17 0.48
CA ALA A 132 3.33 -14.69 -0.78
C ALA A 132 4.85 -14.87 -0.81
N ASN A 133 5.59 -14.02 -0.08
CA ASN A 133 7.05 -14.08 0.03
C ASN A 133 7.46 -14.12 1.52
N PRO A 134 7.92 -15.25 2.04
CA PRO A 134 8.35 -15.36 3.45
C PRO A 134 9.54 -14.45 3.80
N GLU A 135 10.39 -14.11 2.83
CA GLU A 135 11.56 -13.24 3.01
C GLU A 135 11.22 -11.75 2.96
N TYR A 136 9.96 -11.39 2.63
CA TYR A 136 9.56 -9.99 2.47
C TYR A 136 9.85 -9.14 3.72
N PRO A 137 9.54 -9.57 4.96
CA PRO A 137 9.88 -8.79 6.15
C PRO A 137 11.38 -8.52 6.27
N THR A 138 12.22 -9.53 6.08
CA THR A 138 13.69 -9.41 6.13
C THR A 138 14.19 -8.45 5.06
N GLN A 139 13.66 -8.52 3.84
CA GLN A 139 14.03 -7.65 2.72
C GLN A 139 13.69 -6.18 2.99
N VAL A 140 12.53 -5.90 3.57
CA VAL A 140 12.14 -4.53 3.94
C VAL A 140 13.00 -4.03 5.09
N LEU A 141 13.17 -4.80 6.16
CA LEU A 141 13.93 -4.40 7.34
C LEU A 141 15.41 -4.12 7.02
N ALA A 142 16.00 -4.86 6.09
CA ALA A 142 17.36 -4.58 5.62
C ALA A 142 17.53 -3.20 4.96
N ARG A 143 16.45 -2.63 4.40
CA ARG A 143 16.44 -1.28 3.80
C ARG A 143 16.29 -0.15 4.82
N VAL A 144 15.71 -0.43 5.98
CA VAL A 144 15.42 0.61 7.00
C VAL A 144 16.69 1.38 7.39
N ALA A 145 17.83 0.69 7.49
CA ALA A 145 19.11 1.34 7.82
C ALA A 145 19.52 2.43 6.84
N SER A 146 19.14 2.32 5.56
CA SER A 146 19.44 3.34 4.53
C SER A 146 18.64 4.64 4.76
N TYR A 147 17.64 4.60 5.61
CA TYR A 147 16.76 5.72 5.95
C TYR A 147 16.92 6.19 7.41
N ALA A 148 17.91 5.68 8.15
CA ALA A 148 18.09 5.96 9.57
C ALA A 148 18.36 7.47 9.90
N ALA A 149 18.78 8.27 8.92
CA ALA A 149 18.97 9.72 9.08
C ALA A 149 17.66 10.54 8.96
N LEU A 150 16.54 9.89 8.65
CA LEU A 150 15.22 10.56 8.62
C LEU A 150 14.74 10.84 10.05
N PRO A 151 13.91 11.92 10.26
CA PRO A 151 13.39 12.22 11.57
C PRO A 151 12.62 11.02 12.12
N ALA A 152 12.95 10.65 13.36
CA ALA A 152 12.24 9.58 14.05
C ALA A 152 10.77 9.93 14.26
N LYS A 153 9.95 8.90 14.51
CA LYS A 153 8.55 9.05 14.91
C LYS A 153 8.44 10.01 16.11
N SER A 154 7.73 11.12 15.96
CA SER A 154 7.38 12.06 17.04
C SER A 154 6.19 11.53 17.85
#